data_99eddb64a8d9142718ed48ff7f1d1cf7
#
_entry.id   99eddb64a8d9142718ed48ff7f1d1cf7
#
_cell.length_a   1.000
_cell.length_b   1.000
_cell.length_c   1.000
_cell.angle_alpha   90.00
_cell.angle_beta   90.00
_cell.angle_gamma   90.00
#
_symmetry.space_group_name_H-M   'P 1'
#
loop_
_entity.id
_entity.type
_entity.pdbx_description
1 polymer ?
#
loop_
_entity_poly.entity_id
_entity_poly.type
_entity_poly.pdbx_seq_one_letter_code
_entity_poly.pdbx_strand_id
1 'polypeptide(L)'
;RKRLYADFPNLFQCNHVILCVPQPKDTLWLECTNPRIPFGYTHHYIAGHDALVVTEEGGKFVCLPHLPDSLQKQSLHARLHYIDGKMMQGEVTYRNENRLYEEKSSLLQKDAKEQYEATLKELGSMQVRLSNLHFAEKKPPPPSPPCQYQMTGICGRSAGSRLFVPINPFRNFSSPLSETSPGKPLLIEDGYTYCDTLEVELPQGYTVESMPRPIHYLSPFGSFHSEIKAEAGKYTVFQRISLQSGEYAESRR
;
A
#
# COMPACT_ATOMS: atom_id res chain seq x y z
N ARG A 1 -2.06 4.55 18.73
CA ARG A 1 -2.65 5.89 19.01
C ARG A 1 -1.97 6.46 20.24
N LYS A 2 -1.33 7.64 20.11
CA LYS A 2 -0.81 8.37 21.26
C LYS A 2 -1.95 9.16 21.90
N ARG A 3 -2.16 8.93 23.19
CA ARG A 3 -3.08 9.72 24.00
C ARG A 3 -2.31 10.74 24.82
N LEU A 4 -2.89 11.92 25.00
CA LEU A 4 -2.38 12.94 25.90
C LEU A 4 -2.90 12.71 27.32
N TYR A 5 -2.04 12.93 28.32
CA TYR A 5 -2.43 12.86 29.73
C TYR A 5 -3.01 14.20 30.16
N ALA A 6 -4.32 14.27 30.31
CA ALA A 6 -5.03 15.50 30.67
C ALA A 6 -4.65 16.01 32.08
N ASP A 7 -4.35 15.10 33.00
CA ASP A 7 -4.04 15.41 34.40
C ASP A 7 -2.59 15.83 34.61
N PHE A 8 -1.77 15.81 33.56
CA PHE A 8 -0.34 16.16 33.64
C PHE A 8 0.04 17.10 32.50
N PRO A 9 -0.20 18.42 32.64
CA PRO A 9 0.14 19.39 31.61
C PRO A 9 1.65 19.44 31.38
N ASN A 10 2.09 18.96 30.21
CA ASN A 10 3.48 18.95 29.80
C ASN A 10 3.59 19.19 28.30
N LEU A 11 4.31 20.24 27.91
CA LEU A 11 4.53 20.59 26.51
C LEU A 11 5.26 19.49 25.72
N PHE A 12 6.07 18.66 26.38
CA PHE A 12 6.78 17.56 25.74
C PHE A 12 5.91 16.35 25.37
N GLN A 13 4.62 16.37 25.70
CA GLN A 13 3.69 15.36 25.19
C GLN A 13 3.39 15.55 23.71
N CYS A 14 3.52 16.78 23.18
CA CYS A 14 3.29 17.11 21.78
C CYS A 14 4.62 17.35 21.07
N ASN A 15 4.75 16.83 19.85
CA ASN A 15 5.94 16.97 19.02
C ASN A 15 5.64 17.48 17.60
N HIS A 16 4.39 17.83 17.34
CA HIS A 16 3.93 18.32 16.04
C HIS A 16 2.88 19.39 16.21
N VAL A 17 2.83 20.36 15.30
CA VAL A 17 1.89 21.47 15.32
C VAL A 17 1.19 21.58 13.98
N ILE A 18 -0.13 21.65 14.00
CA ILE A 18 -0.97 21.85 12.81
C ILE A 18 -1.96 22.98 13.08
N LEU A 19 -2.52 23.56 12.03
CA LEU A 19 -3.53 24.60 12.15
C LEU A 19 -4.92 24.00 12.22
N CYS A 20 -5.70 24.45 13.21
CA CYS A 20 -7.10 24.10 13.38
C CYS A 20 -7.97 25.30 12.96
N VAL A 21 -8.81 25.11 11.95
CA VAL A 21 -9.73 26.14 11.43
C VAL A 21 -11.17 25.65 11.65
N PRO A 22 -11.87 26.15 12.68
CA PRO A 22 -13.27 25.80 12.92
C PRO A 22 -14.15 26.19 11.73
N GLN A 23 -15.05 25.29 11.31
CA GLN A 23 -16.06 25.51 10.30
C GLN A 23 -17.46 25.31 10.91
N PRO A 24 -18.54 25.83 10.34
CA PRO A 24 -19.88 25.71 10.90
C PRO A 24 -20.38 24.30 11.19
N LYS A 25 -19.87 23.30 10.45
CA LYS A 25 -20.30 21.89 10.57
C LYS A 25 -19.14 20.91 10.80
N ASP A 26 -17.90 21.38 10.70
CA ASP A 26 -16.70 20.54 10.74
C ASP A 26 -15.50 21.37 11.19
N THR A 27 -14.34 20.75 11.25
CA THR A 27 -13.06 21.42 11.53
C THR A 27 -12.09 21.09 10.41
N LEU A 28 -11.56 22.13 9.78
CA LEU A 28 -10.51 21.96 8.79
C LEU A 28 -9.14 21.91 9.49
N TRP A 29 -8.43 20.83 9.30
CA TRP A 29 -7.09 20.62 9.80
C TRP A 29 -6.09 20.87 8.67
N LEU A 30 -5.10 21.72 8.92
CA LEU A 30 -4.12 22.09 7.91
C LEU A 30 -2.71 21.76 8.38
N GLU A 31 -2.03 20.95 7.60
CA GLU A 31 -0.62 20.67 7.78
C GLU A 31 0.20 21.84 7.21
N CYS A 32 0.98 22.48 8.07
CA CYS A 32 1.74 23.68 7.68
C CYS A 32 3.25 23.45 7.67
N THR A 33 3.72 22.26 8.09
CA THR A 33 5.15 21.97 8.16
C THR A 33 5.71 21.37 6.87
N ASN A 34 4.85 20.87 6.00
CA ASN A 34 5.23 20.29 4.73
C ASN A 34 4.42 20.92 3.58
N PRO A 35 5.03 21.77 2.73
CA PRO A 35 4.32 22.47 1.65
C PRO A 35 3.82 21.54 0.52
N ARG A 36 4.12 20.26 0.59
CA ARG A 36 3.76 19.24 -0.41
C ARG A 36 2.54 18.44 -0.03
N ILE A 37 2.10 18.55 1.21
CA ILE A 37 0.88 17.92 1.67
C ILE A 37 -0.32 18.64 1.05
N PRO A 38 -1.30 17.90 0.50
CA PRO A 38 -2.50 18.50 -0.06
C PRO A 38 -3.28 19.29 0.98
N PHE A 39 -3.92 20.35 0.54
CA PHE A 39 -4.79 21.15 1.41
C PHE A 39 -5.87 20.28 2.07
N GLY A 40 -6.00 20.40 3.41
CA GLY A 40 -6.94 19.59 4.18
C GLY A 40 -6.54 18.14 4.42
N TYR A 41 -5.36 17.73 4.00
CA TYR A 41 -4.83 16.41 4.31
C TYR A 41 -4.04 16.45 5.61
N THR A 42 -4.29 15.48 6.47
CA THR A 42 -3.57 15.29 7.73
C THR A 42 -2.61 14.11 7.58
N HIS A 43 -1.37 14.27 8.01
CA HIS A 43 -0.39 13.18 7.99
C HIS A 43 -0.92 11.92 8.68
N HIS A 44 -0.66 10.75 8.09
CA HIS A 44 -1.11 9.47 8.64
C HIS A 44 -0.60 9.22 10.06
N TYR A 45 0.63 9.67 10.37
CA TYR A 45 1.25 9.44 11.67
C TYR A 45 0.66 10.26 12.82
N ILE A 46 -0.21 11.25 12.53
CA ILE A 46 -0.97 12.00 13.53
C ILE A 46 -2.48 11.75 13.46
N ALA A 47 -2.95 11.09 12.40
CA ALA A 47 -4.36 10.76 12.23
C ALA A 47 -4.86 9.88 13.39
N GLY A 48 -6.01 10.25 13.98
CA GLY A 48 -6.57 9.55 15.13
C GLY A 48 -5.83 9.75 16.46
N HIS A 49 -4.81 10.63 16.51
CA HIS A 49 -4.15 11.00 17.76
C HIS A 49 -4.88 12.09 18.50
N ASP A 50 -4.66 12.17 19.80
CA ASP A 50 -5.12 13.30 20.60
C ASP A 50 -4.30 14.55 20.26
N ALA A 51 -4.97 15.69 20.18
CA ALA A 51 -4.36 17.00 19.98
C ALA A 51 -4.87 17.98 21.04
N LEU A 52 -4.03 18.94 21.39
CA LEU A 52 -4.40 20.07 22.24
C LEU A 52 -4.69 21.27 21.34
N VAL A 53 -5.95 21.64 21.23
CA VAL A 53 -6.35 22.89 20.56
C VAL A 53 -6.22 24.03 21.56
N VAL A 54 -5.42 25.05 21.19
CA VAL A 54 -5.25 26.26 21.99
C VAL A 54 -6.22 27.32 21.49
N THR A 55 -7.02 27.86 22.40
CA THR A 55 -8.00 28.93 22.14
C THR A 55 -7.76 30.08 23.10
N GLU A 56 -8.44 31.21 22.89
CA GLU A 56 -8.40 32.35 23.80
C GLU A 56 -8.93 32.00 25.20
N GLU A 57 -9.83 31.01 25.28
CA GLU A 57 -10.46 30.56 26.53
C GLU A 57 -9.65 29.44 27.22
N GLY A 58 -8.57 29.00 26.62
CA GLY A 58 -7.70 27.92 27.14
C GLY A 58 -7.48 26.78 26.18
N GLY A 59 -7.03 25.64 26.73
CA GLY A 59 -6.75 24.44 25.95
C GLY A 59 -7.90 23.44 25.95
N LYS A 60 -8.17 22.81 24.82
CA LYS A 60 -9.16 21.74 24.67
C LYS A 60 -8.54 20.52 24.00
N PHE A 61 -8.70 19.35 24.63
CA PHE A 61 -8.32 18.08 24.01
C PHE A 61 -9.35 17.66 22.96
N VAL A 62 -8.85 17.27 21.80
CA VAL A 62 -9.64 16.73 20.70
C VAL A 62 -8.92 15.51 20.12
N CYS A 63 -9.67 14.61 19.50
CA CYS A 63 -9.09 13.53 18.70
C CYS A 63 -9.07 13.96 17.24
N LEU A 64 -7.91 13.89 16.59
CA LEU A 64 -7.79 14.15 15.17
C LEU A 64 -8.56 13.09 14.35
N PRO A 65 -9.11 13.47 13.19
CA PRO A 65 -9.81 12.53 12.33
C PRO A 65 -8.92 11.32 12.00
N HIS A 66 -9.48 10.14 12.09
CA HIS A 66 -8.84 8.92 11.64
C HIS A 66 -9.17 8.70 10.16
N LEU A 67 -8.18 8.37 9.35
CA LEU A 67 -8.40 7.99 7.96
C LEU A 67 -8.91 6.54 7.90
N PRO A 68 -10.11 6.29 7.35
CA PRO A 68 -10.63 4.93 7.24
C PRO A 68 -9.70 4.01 6.45
N ASP A 69 -9.54 2.78 6.90
CA ASP A 69 -8.71 1.77 6.23
C ASP A 69 -9.12 1.54 4.76
N SER A 70 -10.40 1.69 4.45
CA SER A 70 -10.94 1.57 3.10
C SER A 70 -10.39 2.61 2.12
N LEU A 71 -9.91 3.75 2.63
CA LEU A 71 -9.27 4.79 1.84
C LEU A 71 -7.75 4.58 1.68
N GLN A 72 -7.15 3.70 2.49
CA GLN A 72 -5.73 3.35 2.40
C GLN A 72 -5.53 2.27 1.34
N LYS A 73 -5.46 2.68 0.08
CA LYS A 73 -5.51 1.74 -1.04
C LYS A 73 -4.28 1.83 -1.94
N GLN A 74 -3.80 0.68 -2.37
CA GLN A 74 -2.89 0.56 -3.50
C GLN A 74 -3.54 -0.33 -4.55
N SER A 75 -3.52 0.09 -5.80
CA SER A 75 -3.87 -0.74 -6.94
C SER A 75 -2.66 -0.93 -7.84
N LEU A 76 -2.46 -2.17 -8.27
CA LEU A 76 -1.48 -2.56 -9.28
C LEU A 76 -2.22 -3.11 -10.49
N HIS A 77 -1.85 -2.64 -11.66
CA HIS A 77 -2.27 -3.20 -12.93
C HIS A 77 -1.05 -3.51 -13.77
N ALA A 78 -0.88 -4.77 -14.18
CA ALA A 78 0.22 -5.21 -15.02
C ALA A 78 -0.30 -5.90 -16.28
N ARG A 79 0.25 -5.53 -17.44
CA ARG A 79 0.06 -6.21 -18.72
C ARG A 79 1.38 -6.79 -19.17
N LEU A 80 1.47 -8.09 -19.12
CA LEU A 80 2.72 -8.82 -19.26
C LEU A 80 2.59 -9.86 -20.38
N HIS A 81 3.69 -10.15 -21.05
CA HIS A 81 3.78 -11.25 -22.00
C HIS A 81 5.12 -11.96 -21.86
N TYR A 82 5.14 -13.25 -22.14
CA TYR A 82 6.37 -14.00 -22.18
C TYR A 82 7.05 -13.86 -23.55
N ILE A 83 8.34 -13.46 -23.54
CA ILE A 83 9.18 -13.39 -24.74
C ILE A 83 9.68 -14.78 -25.10
N ASP A 84 10.15 -15.51 -24.10
CA ASP A 84 10.60 -16.88 -24.18
C ASP A 84 10.27 -17.61 -22.87
N GLY A 85 10.42 -18.92 -22.81
CA GLY A 85 9.94 -19.82 -21.77
C GLY A 85 9.97 -19.34 -20.31
N LYS A 86 10.71 -18.29 -19.95
CA LYS A 86 10.77 -17.72 -18.59
C LYS A 86 10.98 -16.22 -18.54
N MET A 87 11.30 -15.59 -19.65
CA MET A 87 11.51 -14.13 -19.74
C MET A 87 10.19 -13.45 -19.98
N MET A 88 9.81 -12.57 -19.07
CA MET A 88 8.58 -11.79 -19.09
C MET A 88 8.89 -10.32 -19.33
N GLN A 89 8.06 -9.68 -20.12
CA GLN A 89 8.12 -8.24 -20.41
C GLN A 89 6.73 -7.63 -20.32
N GLY A 90 6.66 -6.35 -20.00
CA GLY A 90 5.39 -5.62 -20.07
C GLY A 90 5.36 -4.35 -19.25
N GLU A 91 4.16 -3.82 -19.12
CA GLU A 91 3.88 -2.56 -18.45
C GLU A 91 3.26 -2.79 -17.08
N VAL A 92 3.67 -1.99 -16.12
CA VAL A 92 3.18 -2.04 -14.75
C VAL A 92 2.78 -0.63 -14.33
N THR A 93 1.60 -0.51 -13.77
CA THR A 93 1.06 0.74 -13.22
C THR A 93 0.69 0.53 -11.76
N TYR A 94 1.24 1.37 -10.90
CA TYR A 94 0.85 1.46 -9.49
C TYR A 94 0.10 2.76 -9.22
N ARG A 95 -0.93 2.69 -8.38
CA ARG A 95 -1.62 3.84 -7.82
C ARG A 95 -1.69 3.68 -6.31
N ASN A 96 -1.24 4.68 -5.59
CA ASN A 96 -1.28 4.72 -4.12
C ASN A 96 -2.23 5.84 -3.67
N GLU A 97 -3.01 5.58 -2.65
CA GLU A 97 -3.98 6.53 -2.11
C GLU A 97 -3.70 6.77 -0.62
N ASN A 98 -3.91 8.01 -0.17
CA ASN A 98 -3.75 8.47 1.22
C ASN A 98 -2.38 8.12 1.84
N ARG A 99 -2.32 7.35 2.93
CA ARG A 99 -1.07 6.98 3.60
C ARG A 99 -0.06 6.33 2.66
N LEU A 100 -0.52 5.40 1.84
CA LEU A 100 0.34 4.70 0.87
C LEU A 100 0.91 5.67 -0.19
N TYR A 101 0.20 6.74 -0.50
CA TYR A 101 0.73 7.85 -1.28
C TYR A 101 1.78 8.64 -0.49
N GLU A 102 1.50 8.99 0.76
CA GLU A 102 2.43 9.76 1.59
C GLU A 102 3.77 9.05 1.74
N GLU A 103 3.76 7.74 1.99
CA GLU A 103 4.96 6.91 2.06
C GLU A 103 5.79 6.94 0.77
N LYS A 104 5.11 7.04 -0.38
CA LYS A 104 5.76 7.11 -1.70
C LYS A 104 6.08 8.52 -2.16
N SER A 105 5.52 9.53 -1.55
CA SER A 105 5.70 10.93 -1.97
C SER A 105 7.16 11.39 -1.93
N SER A 106 7.96 10.84 -1.03
CA SER A 106 9.39 11.09 -0.94
C SER A 106 10.17 10.62 -2.18
N LEU A 107 9.68 9.60 -2.89
CA LEU A 107 10.30 9.12 -4.14
C LEU A 107 10.15 10.13 -5.27
N LEU A 108 9.07 10.92 -5.27
CA LEU A 108 8.84 11.93 -6.31
C LEU A 108 9.90 13.04 -6.36
N GLN A 109 10.71 13.13 -5.31
CA GLN A 109 11.73 14.15 -5.14
C GLN A 109 13.14 13.65 -5.38
N LYS A 110 13.27 12.34 -5.51
CA LYS A 110 14.53 11.68 -5.77
C LYS A 110 14.90 11.81 -7.25
N ASP A 111 16.18 11.75 -7.53
CA ASP A 111 16.63 11.67 -8.91
C ASP A 111 16.23 10.34 -9.57
N ALA A 112 16.37 10.28 -10.90
CA ALA A 112 15.96 9.11 -11.67
C ALA A 112 16.66 7.81 -11.26
N LYS A 113 17.91 7.89 -10.80
CA LYS A 113 18.68 6.74 -10.32
C LYS A 113 18.12 6.23 -8.99
N GLU A 114 17.90 7.13 -8.04
CA GLU A 114 17.33 6.79 -6.73
C GLU A 114 15.90 6.25 -6.86
N GLN A 115 15.09 6.83 -7.76
CA GLN A 115 13.75 6.32 -8.08
C GLN A 115 13.80 4.90 -8.63
N TYR A 116 14.74 4.63 -9.55
CA TYR A 116 14.97 3.32 -10.13
C TYR A 116 15.39 2.29 -9.07
N GLU A 117 16.37 2.61 -8.26
CA GLU A 117 16.88 1.73 -7.19
C GLU A 117 15.79 1.42 -6.14
N ALA A 118 15.02 2.41 -5.74
CA ALA A 118 13.92 2.23 -4.80
C ALA A 118 12.82 1.34 -5.38
N THR A 119 12.46 1.54 -6.66
CA THR A 119 11.45 0.70 -7.33
C THR A 119 11.93 -0.74 -7.48
N LEU A 120 13.20 -0.96 -7.83
CA LEU A 120 13.78 -2.30 -7.87
C LEU A 120 13.76 -3.00 -6.51
N LYS A 121 14.06 -2.27 -5.44
CA LYS A 121 14.03 -2.80 -4.08
C LYS A 121 12.64 -3.32 -3.68
N GLU A 122 11.58 -2.65 -4.13
CA GLU A 122 10.20 -3.10 -3.89
C GLU A 122 9.85 -4.39 -4.62
N LEU A 123 10.44 -4.62 -5.78
CA LEU A 123 10.26 -5.85 -6.56
C LEU A 123 11.02 -7.05 -5.96
N GLY A 124 11.78 -6.82 -4.91
CA GLY A 124 12.41 -7.88 -4.11
C GLY A 124 13.46 -8.68 -4.88
N SER A 125 13.30 -10.01 -4.86
CA SER A 125 14.27 -10.93 -5.46
C SER A 125 14.07 -11.18 -6.96
N MET A 126 13.15 -10.48 -7.62
CA MET A 126 12.96 -10.61 -9.06
C MET A 126 14.19 -10.11 -9.81
N GLN A 127 14.69 -10.91 -10.74
CA GLN A 127 15.77 -10.51 -11.65
C GLN A 127 15.18 -9.72 -12.83
N VAL A 128 14.90 -8.45 -12.60
CA VAL A 128 14.23 -7.58 -13.57
C VAL A 128 15.07 -6.36 -13.90
N ARG A 129 14.88 -5.83 -15.10
CA ARG A 129 15.33 -4.51 -15.55
C ARG A 129 14.09 -3.65 -15.76
N LEU A 130 14.13 -2.43 -15.27
CA LEU A 130 13.09 -1.43 -15.51
C LEU A 130 13.53 -0.48 -16.62
N SER A 131 12.56 0.01 -17.37
CA SER A 131 12.72 1.08 -18.34
C SER A 131 11.48 1.97 -18.34
N ASN A 132 11.61 3.19 -18.85
CA ASN A 132 10.52 4.15 -18.94
C ASN A 132 9.81 4.38 -17.59
N LEU A 133 10.58 4.35 -16.49
CA LEU A 133 10.04 4.63 -15.16
C LEU A 133 9.58 6.08 -15.11
N HIS A 134 8.30 6.26 -14.86
CA HIS A 134 7.66 7.56 -14.82
C HIS A 134 6.72 7.66 -13.62
N PHE A 135 6.94 8.69 -12.81
CA PHE A 135 6.01 9.12 -11.78
C PHE A 135 5.25 10.31 -12.32
N ALA A 136 3.95 10.16 -12.55
CA ALA A 136 3.15 11.23 -13.13
C ALA A 136 3.13 12.45 -12.19
N GLU A 137 3.57 13.58 -12.70
CA GLU A 137 3.59 14.87 -12.00
C GLU A 137 2.18 15.47 -11.94
N LYS A 138 1.35 15.03 -11.05
CA LYS A 138 0.15 15.80 -10.71
C LYS A 138 0.24 16.24 -9.26
N LYS A 139 0.14 17.55 -9.04
CA LYS A 139 -0.07 18.10 -7.69
C LYS A 139 -1.31 17.45 -7.10
N PRO A 140 -1.25 16.96 -5.87
CA PRO A 140 -2.41 16.33 -5.22
C PRO A 140 -3.60 17.29 -5.19
N PRO A 141 -4.83 16.81 -5.25
CA PRO A 141 -5.42 16.03 -4.18
C PRO A 141 -5.41 14.52 -4.48
N PRO A 142 -5.51 13.65 -3.46
CA PRO A 142 -5.68 12.20 -3.66
C PRO A 142 -6.84 11.89 -4.61
N PRO A 143 -6.75 10.86 -5.49
CA PRO A 143 -5.73 9.80 -5.52
C PRO A 143 -4.44 10.23 -6.21
N SER A 144 -3.33 9.64 -5.74
CA SER A 144 -1.99 9.95 -6.23
C SER A 144 -1.82 9.67 -7.72
N PRO A 145 -0.92 10.41 -8.37
CA PRO A 145 -0.52 10.09 -9.74
C PRO A 145 0.01 8.65 -9.80
N PRO A 146 -0.31 7.90 -10.88
CA PRO A 146 0.24 6.57 -11.05
C PRO A 146 1.75 6.62 -11.24
N CYS A 147 2.44 5.63 -10.66
CA CYS A 147 3.79 5.26 -11.06
C CYS A 147 3.68 4.22 -12.17
N GLN A 148 4.33 4.46 -13.29
CA GLN A 148 4.34 3.57 -14.45
C GLN A 148 5.76 3.21 -14.84
N TYR A 149 5.98 1.96 -15.23
CA TYR A 149 7.24 1.51 -15.80
C TYR A 149 7.04 0.31 -16.72
N GLN A 150 7.99 0.09 -17.59
CA GLN A 150 8.15 -1.14 -18.32
C GLN A 150 9.16 -2.03 -17.61
N MET A 151 8.88 -3.31 -17.56
CA MET A 151 9.79 -4.29 -16.97
C MET A 151 10.14 -5.38 -17.98
N THR A 152 11.37 -5.88 -17.87
CA THR A 152 11.81 -7.11 -18.54
C THR A 152 12.60 -7.92 -17.53
N GLY A 153 12.27 -9.17 -17.35
CA GLY A 153 12.97 -10.01 -16.37
C GLY A 153 12.54 -11.45 -16.34
N ILE A 154 13.27 -12.22 -15.56
CA ILE A 154 12.97 -13.64 -15.36
C ILE A 154 11.82 -13.77 -14.38
N CYS A 155 10.73 -14.39 -14.83
CA CYS A 155 9.57 -14.66 -14.00
C CYS A 155 9.09 -16.10 -14.26
N GLY A 156 9.40 -16.99 -13.33
CA GLY A 156 9.04 -18.40 -13.42
C GLY A 156 10.24 -19.33 -13.57
N ARG A 157 9.92 -20.61 -13.64
CA ARG A 157 10.90 -21.69 -13.79
C ARG A 157 10.43 -22.66 -14.85
N SER A 158 11.31 -23.04 -15.77
CA SER A 158 11.04 -24.07 -16.78
C SER A 158 11.53 -25.44 -16.29
N ALA A 159 10.72 -26.45 -16.50
CA ALA A 159 11.10 -27.87 -16.30
C ALA A 159 10.53 -28.71 -17.45
N GLY A 160 11.40 -29.12 -18.36
CA GLY A 160 10.98 -29.73 -19.61
C GLY A 160 10.14 -28.79 -20.46
N SER A 161 8.95 -29.24 -20.86
CA SER A 161 7.98 -28.42 -21.61
C SER A 161 7.07 -27.58 -20.72
N ARG A 162 7.21 -27.67 -19.41
CA ARG A 162 6.35 -26.94 -18.44
C ARG A 162 7.00 -25.64 -17.97
N LEU A 163 6.19 -24.60 -17.83
CA LEU A 163 6.55 -23.32 -17.25
C LEU A 163 5.76 -23.13 -15.94
N PHE A 164 6.48 -23.01 -14.82
CA PHE A 164 5.91 -22.69 -13.50
C PHE A 164 6.05 -21.19 -13.25
N VAL A 165 4.94 -20.53 -13.03
CA VAL A 165 4.87 -19.08 -12.85
C VAL A 165 4.33 -18.72 -11.47
N PRO A 166 4.87 -17.67 -10.80
CA PRO A 166 4.27 -17.17 -9.58
C PRO A 166 2.91 -16.53 -9.90
N ILE A 167 1.96 -16.68 -8.99
CA ILE A 167 0.63 -16.09 -9.15
C ILE A 167 0.73 -14.58 -9.24
N ASN A 168 1.47 -13.96 -8.30
CA ASN A 168 1.70 -12.52 -8.28
C ASN A 168 3.17 -12.26 -7.92
N PRO A 169 4.02 -11.96 -8.90
CA PRO A 169 5.44 -11.72 -8.66
C PRO A 169 5.71 -10.35 -7.98
N PHE A 170 4.73 -9.46 -7.95
CA PHE A 170 4.87 -8.11 -7.38
C PHE A 170 4.59 -8.06 -5.87
N ARG A 171 4.13 -9.16 -5.27
CA ARG A 171 3.84 -9.25 -3.85
C ARG A 171 4.67 -10.33 -3.19
N ASN A 172 5.52 -9.91 -2.30
CA ASN A 172 6.24 -10.83 -1.42
C ASN A 172 5.73 -10.63 0.01
N PHE A 173 4.84 -11.51 0.42
CA PHE A 173 4.35 -11.54 1.80
C PHE A 173 5.26 -12.44 2.62
N SER A 174 6.31 -11.86 3.18
CA SER A 174 7.03 -12.53 4.27
C SER A 174 6.20 -12.42 5.54
N SER A 175 5.94 -13.52 6.20
CA SER A 175 5.29 -13.50 7.52
C SER A 175 6.29 -12.94 8.55
N PRO A 176 6.07 -11.74 9.11
CA PRO A 176 6.89 -11.24 10.19
C PRO A 176 6.43 -11.73 11.56
N LEU A 177 5.36 -12.53 11.62
CA LEU A 177 4.83 -12.99 12.89
C LEU A 177 5.73 -14.10 13.43
N SER A 178 6.61 -13.73 14.32
CA SER A 178 7.23 -14.64 15.25
C SER A 178 6.12 -15.25 16.11
N GLU A 179 6.08 -16.56 16.22
CA GLU A 179 5.13 -17.30 17.06
C GLU A 179 5.24 -17.01 18.56
N THR A 180 6.15 -16.13 18.96
CA THR A 180 6.61 -15.94 20.32
C THR A 180 6.33 -14.57 20.89
N SER A 181 5.07 -14.17 20.99
CA SER A 181 4.69 -13.09 21.89
C SER A 181 3.38 -13.46 22.61
N PRO A 182 3.47 -14.37 23.58
CA PRO A 182 2.31 -14.70 24.40
C PRO A 182 1.94 -13.51 25.30
N GLY A 183 0.68 -13.27 25.49
CA GLY A 183 0.15 -12.42 26.57
C GLY A 183 -0.02 -10.94 26.26
N LYS A 184 0.10 -10.48 25.00
CA LYS A 184 -0.20 -9.09 24.63
C LYS A 184 -1.25 -8.98 23.56
N PRO A 185 -2.15 -7.98 23.63
CA PRO A 185 -3.04 -7.65 22.52
C PRO A 185 -2.26 -7.35 21.25
N LEU A 186 -2.80 -7.76 20.09
CA LEU A 186 -2.24 -7.35 18.81
C LEU A 186 -2.79 -5.97 18.44
N LEU A 187 -1.92 -5.01 18.30
CA LEU A 187 -2.27 -3.69 17.78
C LEU A 187 -1.91 -3.61 16.30
N ILE A 188 -2.90 -3.41 15.44
CA ILE A 188 -2.72 -3.02 14.04
C ILE A 188 -3.04 -1.53 13.97
N GLU A 189 -2.01 -0.71 13.88
CA GLU A 189 -2.17 0.75 13.91
C GLU A 189 -2.86 1.26 12.65
N ASP A 190 -2.50 0.71 11.49
CA ASP A 190 -3.00 1.13 10.19
C ASP A 190 -3.46 -0.05 9.36
N GLY A 191 -4.69 0.02 8.87
CA GLY A 191 -5.20 -0.90 7.87
C GLY A 191 -4.89 -0.43 6.45
N TYR A 192 -5.07 -1.33 5.48
CA TYR A 192 -4.89 -1.03 4.06
C TYR A 192 -5.63 -2.01 3.17
N THR A 193 -5.75 -1.64 1.90
CA THR A 193 -6.25 -2.54 0.86
C THR A 193 -5.30 -2.54 -0.34
N TYR A 194 -4.83 -3.71 -0.73
CA TYR A 194 -4.15 -3.94 -2.01
C TYR A 194 -5.09 -4.59 -2.99
N CYS A 195 -5.15 -4.07 -4.22
CA CYS A 195 -5.94 -4.61 -5.33
C CYS A 195 -5.03 -4.77 -6.54
N ASP A 196 -4.74 -5.99 -6.93
CA ASP A 196 -3.83 -6.29 -8.03
C ASP A 196 -4.58 -6.99 -9.15
N THR A 197 -4.33 -6.55 -10.37
CA THR A 197 -4.80 -7.18 -11.61
C THR A 197 -3.62 -7.38 -12.54
N LEU A 198 -3.35 -8.63 -12.89
CA LEU A 198 -2.30 -8.99 -13.81
C LEU A 198 -2.91 -9.70 -15.02
N GLU A 199 -2.71 -9.14 -16.20
CA GLU A 199 -3.04 -9.75 -17.49
C GLU A 199 -1.75 -10.29 -18.08
N VAL A 200 -1.68 -11.60 -18.33
CA VAL A 200 -0.46 -12.26 -18.76
C VAL A 200 -0.73 -13.08 -20.02
N GLU A 201 -0.03 -12.73 -21.10
CA GLU A 201 -0.04 -13.48 -22.35
C GLU A 201 1.00 -14.60 -22.31
N LEU A 202 0.55 -15.80 -22.66
CA LEU A 202 1.42 -16.99 -22.70
C LEU A 202 2.26 -17.02 -23.97
N PRO A 203 3.43 -17.69 -23.95
CA PRO A 203 4.19 -17.95 -25.18
C PRO A 203 3.34 -18.75 -26.17
N GLN A 204 3.62 -18.58 -27.45
CA GLN A 204 2.93 -19.33 -28.50
C GLN A 204 3.05 -20.86 -28.26
N GLY A 205 1.94 -21.56 -28.35
CA GLY A 205 1.86 -23.00 -28.13
C GLY A 205 1.73 -23.44 -26.67
N TYR A 206 1.74 -22.51 -25.72
CA TYR A 206 1.48 -22.83 -24.31
C TYR A 206 -0.01 -22.71 -23.98
N THR A 207 -0.45 -23.59 -23.10
CA THR A 207 -1.79 -23.56 -22.49
C THR A 207 -1.69 -23.73 -21.00
N VAL A 208 -2.68 -23.23 -20.26
CA VAL A 208 -2.73 -23.42 -18.81
C VAL A 208 -3.10 -24.87 -18.51
N GLU A 209 -2.15 -25.63 -17.95
CA GLU A 209 -2.35 -27.02 -17.53
C GLU A 209 -3.03 -27.11 -16.15
N SER A 210 -2.61 -26.24 -15.24
CA SER A 210 -3.11 -26.22 -13.85
C SER A 210 -3.05 -24.82 -13.26
N MET A 211 -4.02 -24.49 -12.45
CA MET A 211 -4.08 -23.25 -11.70
C MET A 211 -4.73 -23.47 -10.32
N PRO A 212 -4.38 -22.65 -9.32
CA PRO A 212 -5.03 -22.74 -8.01
C PRO A 212 -6.53 -22.46 -8.13
N ARG A 213 -7.28 -23.07 -7.24
CA ARG A 213 -8.69 -22.72 -7.06
C ARG A 213 -8.81 -21.28 -6.49
N PRO A 214 -9.91 -20.58 -6.77
CA PRO A 214 -10.20 -19.32 -6.10
C PRO A 214 -10.13 -19.47 -4.59
N ILE A 215 -9.51 -18.51 -3.94
CA ILE A 215 -9.35 -18.46 -2.49
C ILE A 215 -10.11 -17.24 -1.99
N HIS A 216 -10.93 -17.44 -0.97
CA HIS A 216 -11.55 -16.37 -0.22
C HIS A 216 -11.37 -16.67 1.26
N TYR A 217 -10.49 -15.92 1.91
CA TYR A 217 -10.19 -16.06 3.32
C TYR A 217 -10.64 -14.80 4.07
N LEU A 218 -11.35 -15.00 5.17
CA LEU A 218 -11.81 -13.94 6.06
C LEU A 218 -11.26 -14.20 7.46
N SER A 219 -10.82 -13.17 8.11
CA SER A 219 -10.38 -13.18 9.49
C SER A 219 -10.83 -11.91 10.22
N PRO A 220 -10.75 -11.85 11.55
CA PRO A 220 -10.97 -10.61 12.28
C PRO A 220 -10.01 -9.47 11.88
N PHE A 221 -8.87 -9.81 11.32
CA PHE A 221 -7.81 -8.85 10.95
C PHE A 221 -7.93 -8.34 9.52
N GLY A 222 -8.79 -8.93 8.70
CA GLY A 222 -8.94 -8.56 7.30
C GLY A 222 -9.34 -9.71 6.40
N SER A 223 -9.10 -9.56 5.09
CA SER A 223 -9.48 -10.56 4.10
C SER A 223 -8.42 -10.74 3.03
N PHE A 224 -8.40 -11.93 2.44
CA PHE A 224 -7.63 -12.25 1.24
C PHE A 224 -8.56 -12.89 0.21
N HIS A 225 -8.53 -12.36 -1.01
CA HIS A 225 -9.20 -12.94 -2.16
C HIS A 225 -8.21 -13.09 -3.30
N SER A 226 -8.20 -14.25 -3.96
CA SER A 226 -7.38 -14.53 -5.14
C SER A 226 -8.16 -15.38 -6.13
N GLU A 227 -8.22 -14.93 -7.37
CA GLU A 227 -8.88 -15.61 -8.48
C GLU A 227 -7.99 -15.55 -9.72
N ILE A 228 -7.94 -16.65 -10.47
CA ILE A 228 -7.26 -16.73 -11.76
C ILE A 228 -8.26 -17.17 -12.81
N LYS A 229 -8.34 -16.42 -13.90
CA LYS A 229 -9.14 -16.76 -15.07
C LYS A 229 -8.22 -17.05 -16.25
N ALA A 230 -8.32 -18.26 -16.81
CA ALA A 230 -7.56 -18.65 -17.99
C ALA A 230 -8.45 -18.59 -19.23
N GLU A 231 -7.92 -18.03 -20.31
CA GLU A 231 -8.51 -18.00 -21.64
C GLU A 231 -7.49 -18.53 -22.65
N ALA A 232 -7.87 -18.62 -23.92
CA ALA A 232 -6.95 -19.06 -24.96
C ALA A 232 -5.72 -18.11 -25.04
N GLY A 233 -4.53 -18.63 -24.75
CA GLY A 233 -3.27 -17.89 -24.87
C GLY A 233 -2.99 -16.85 -23.77
N LYS A 234 -3.86 -16.69 -22.77
CA LYS A 234 -3.64 -15.74 -21.67
C LYS A 234 -4.29 -16.19 -20.37
N TYR A 235 -3.86 -15.60 -19.25
CA TYR A 235 -4.55 -15.69 -17.98
C TYR A 235 -4.58 -14.32 -17.29
N THR A 236 -5.60 -14.12 -16.47
CA THR A 236 -5.73 -12.92 -15.64
C THR A 236 -5.76 -13.32 -14.19
N VAL A 237 -4.93 -12.69 -13.38
CA VAL A 237 -4.91 -12.82 -11.91
C VAL A 237 -5.59 -11.62 -11.31
N PHE A 238 -6.52 -11.85 -10.41
CA PHE A 238 -7.06 -10.84 -9.53
C PHE A 238 -6.75 -11.20 -8.08
N GLN A 239 -6.14 -10.28 -7.35
CA GLN A 239 -5.89 -10.45 -5.91
C GLN A 239 -6.33 -9.20 -5.14
N ARG A 240 -6.98 -9.42 -4.02
CA ARG A 240 -7.31 -8.37 -3.07
C ARG A 240 -6.91 -8.80 -1.67
N ILE A 241 -6.19 -7.93 -0.98
CA ILE A 241 -5.77 -8.10 0.41
C ILE A 241 -6.23 -6.89 1.17
N SER A 242 -6.95 -7.09 2.26
CA SER A 242 -7.28 -6.00 3.19
C SER A 242 -6.82 -6.36 4.58
N LEU A 243 -6.20 -5.41 5.26
CA LEU A 243 -5.90 -5.45 6.67
C LEU A 243 -6.74 -4.39 7.37
N GLN A 244 -7.27 -4.70 8.54
CA GLN A 244 -8.07 -3.79 9.34
C GLN A 244 -7.28 -3.29 10.54
N SER A 245 -7.28 -1.99 10.76
CA SER A 245 -6.72 -1.40 11.97
C SER A 245 -7.57 -1.74 13.19
N GLY A 246 -6.94 -1.89 14.34
CA GLY A 246 -7.64 -2.20 15.58
C GLY A 246 -6.74 -2.81 16.65
N GLU A 247 -7.27 -2.92 17.83
CA GLU A 247 -6.68 -3.65 18.93
C GLU A 247 -7.41 -4.99 19.10
N TYR A 248 -6.68 -6.06 18.98
CA TYR A 248 -7.22 -7.42 19.00
C TYR A 248 -6.74 -8.17 20.23
N ALA A 249 -7.69 -8.65 21.03
CA ALA A 249 -7.37 -9.47 22.18
C ALA A 249 -6.62 -10.75 21.78
N GLU A 250 -5.78 -11.26 22.67
CA GLU A 250 -4.98 -12.48 22.45
C GLU A 250 -5.83 -13.67 22.01
N SER A 251 -7.05 -13.79 22.56
CA SER A 251 -7.99 -14.86 22.24
C SER A 251 -8.50 -14.88 20.78
N ARG A 252 -8.14 -13.88 19.98
CA ARG A 252 -8.52 -13.80 18.55
C ARG A 252 -7.36 -14.09 17.59
N ARG A 253 -6.22 -14.50 18.09
CA ARG A 253 -5.06 -14.91 17.28
C ARG A 253 -5.20 -16.31 16.70
#